data_89721683ce8451ef85a1e1dc2cee3ff2
#
_entry.id   89721683ce8451ef85a1e1dc2cee3ff2
#
_cell.length_a   1.000
_cell.length_b   1.000
_cell.length_c   1.000
_cell.angle_alpha   90.00
_cell.angle_beta   90.00
_cell.angle_gamma   90.00
#
_symmetry.space_group_name_H-M   'P 1'
#
loop_
_entity.id
_entity.type
_entity.pdbx_description
1 polymer ?
#
loop_
_entity_poly.entity_id
_entity_poly.type
_entity_poly.pdbx_seq_one_letter_code
_entity_poly.pdbx_strand_id
1 'polypeptide(L)'
;MASIAIYSVKGGVGKTTFATNLAWCAAHNSSRATLLWDLDPANGSGFLLGIDPRKKRSAQSVFERTHAAQKLVRRTDYENLDLLPADESIRTLDRQFDRIGKRKRFVKLVEGLAKDYDRILFDCPPVLNETSAQVIRASDLVIVPLPPSPLSSRAFDLVVEEVRGSGKGHPPILPVLSMVDMRRTLHREAREANPKWPVVPQASAIEQCAVERKPVGAFAPRSPGARAFAQLWTAIERKLAKA
;
A
#
# COMPACT_ATOMS: atom_id res chain seq x y z
N MET A 1 15.64 -5.35 -4.35
CA MET A 1 14.19 -5.11 -4.47
C MET A 1 13.54 -5.26 -3.10
N ALA A 2 12.51 -4.47 -2.79
CA ALA A 2 11.69 -4.70 -1.60
C ALA A 2 10.20 -4.47 -1.92
N SER A 3 9.36 -5.32 -1.34
CA SER A 3 7.91 -5.33 -1.48
C SER A 3 7.23 -4.86 -0.18
N ILE A 4 6.25 -3.97 -0.29
CA ILE A 4 5.65 -3.30 0.85
C ILE A 4 4.13 -3.37 0.73
N ALA A 5 3.45 -4.00 1.69
CA ALA A 5 1.99 -3.98 1.75
C ALA A 5 1.48 -2.82 2.60
N ILE A 6 0.51 -2.08 2.08
CA ILE A 6 -0.28 -1.13 2.85
C ILE A 6 -1.61 -1.80 3.16
N TYR A 7 -1.75 -2.28 4.40
CA TYR A 7 -2.83 -3.19 4.75
C TYR A 7 -3.57 -2.77 6.04
N SER A 8 -4.86 -2.94 6.05
CA SER A 8 -5.73 -2.85 7.24
C SER A 8 -7.07 -3.46 6.89
N VAL A 9 -7.65 -4.20 7.82
CA VAL A 9 -9.01 -4.76 7.70
C VAL A 9 -10.11 -3.71 7.85
N LYS A 10 -9.74 -2.52 8.35
CA LYS A 10 -10.68 -1.40 8.49
C LYS A 10 -10.71 -0.56 7.22
N GLY A 11 -11.91 -0.24 6.74
CA GLY A 11 -12.13 0.73 5.68
C GLY A 11 -11.87 2.18 6.13
N GLY A 12 -11.55 3.07 5.19
CA GLY A 12 -11.43 4.51 5.44
C GLY A 12 -10.21 4.96 6.27
N VAL A 13 -9.21 4.10 6.49
CA VAL A 13 -7.99 4.44 7.26
C VAL A 13 -6.90 5.14 6.44
N GLY A 14 -7.13 5.32 5.12
CA GLY A 14 -6.20 5.98 4.22
C GLY A 14 -5.23 5.07 3.46
N LYS A 15 -5.48 3.75 3.37
CA LYS A 15 -4.57 2.80 2.67
C LYS A 15 -4.13 3.29 1.29
N THR A 16 -5.06 3.59 0.42
CA THR A 16 -4.81 4.08 -0.94
C THR A 16 -4.01 5.39 -0.95
N THR A 17 -4.35 6.32 -0.05
CA THR A 17 -3.59 7.58 0.11
C THR A 17 -2.15 7.31 0.54
N PHE A 18 -1.94 6.39 1.48
CA PHE A 18 -0.60 5.97 1.90
C PHE A 18 0.15 5.31 0.75
N ALA A 19 -0.46 4.33 0.08
CA ALA A 19 0.16 3.60 -1.02
C ALA A 19 0.62 4.54 -2.13
N THR A 20 -0.25 5.44 -2.59
CA THR A 20 0.05 6.40 -3.65
C THR A 20 1.14 7.40 -3.26
N ASN A 21 1.07 7.98 -2.04
CA ASN A 21 2.06 8.95 -1.60
C ASN A 21 3.43 8.32 -1.30
N LEU A 22 3.46 7.12 -0.72
CA LEU A 22 4.72 6.39 -0.48
C LEU A 22 5.35 5.90 -1.78
N ALA A 23 4.57 5.45 -2.76
CA ALA A 23 5.08 5.08 -4.07
C ALA A 23 5.68 6.29 -4.79
N TRP A 24 5.03 7.44 -4.70
CA TRP A 24 5.59 8.69 -5.21
C TRP A 24 6.89 9.07 -4.49
N CYS A 25 6.96 8.95 -3.16
CA CYS A 25 8.19 9.20 -2.40
C CYS A 25 9.32 8.24 -2.81
N ALA A 26 9.02 6.98 -3.06
CA ALA A 26 9.99 5.99 -3.52
C ALA A 26 10.60 6.40 -4.86
N ALA A 27 9.75 6.74 -5.82
CA ALA A 27 10.16 7.14 -7.16
C ALA A 27 10.87 8.50 -7.17
N HIS A 28 10.31 9.51 -6.50
CA HIS A 28 10.79 10.89 -6.57
C HIS A 28 11.93 11.18 -5.59
N ASN A 29 11.78 10.81 -4.31
CA ASN A 29 12.76 11.15 -3.28
C ASN A 29 13.98 10.21 -3.25
N SER A 30 13.81 8.96 -3.70
CA SER A 30 14.86 7.94 -3.68
C SER A 30 15.26 7.45 -5.07
N SER A 31 14.69 8.01 -6.14
CA SER A 31 14.92 7.62 -7.54
C SER A 31 14.85 6.11 -7.78
N ARG A 32 13.90 5.44 -7.07
CA ARG A 32 13.70 3.98 -7.18
C ARG A 32 12.71 3.68 -8.29
N ALA A 33 13.07 2.76 -9.18
CA ALA A 33 12.09 2.16 -10.10
C ALA A 33 10.98 1.50 -9.27
N THR A 34 9.78 2.09 -9.28
CA THR A 34 8.69 1.78 -8.35
C THR A 34 7.44 1.35 -9.09
N LEU A 35 6.87 0.23 -8.67
CA LEU A 35 5.54 -0.22 -9.09
C LEU A 35 4.55 -0.04 -7.93
N LEU A 36 3.49 0.72 -8.16
CA LEU A 36 2.29 0.71 -7.32
C LEU A 36 1.31 -0.32 -7.90
N TRP A 37 1.00 -1.36 -7.12
CA TRP A 37 0.03 -2.37 -7.52
C TRP A 37 -1.25 -2.18 -6.73
N ASP A 38 -2.30 -1.71 -7.41
CA ASP A 38 -3.62 -1.57 -6.83
C ASP A 38 -4.32 -2.94 -6.82
N LEU A 39 -4.67 -3.41 -5.63
CA LEU A 39 -5.38 -4.66 -5.39
C LEU A 39 -6.81 -4.43 -4.89
N ASP A 40 -7.23 -3.15 -4.75
CA ASP A 40 -8.60 -2.81 -4.38
C ASP A 40 -9.46 -2.63 -5.64
N PRO A 41 -10.53 -3.42 -5.83
CA PRO A 41 -11.42 -3.28 -6.99
C PRO A 41 -12.01 -1.87 -7.18
N ALA A 42 -11.96 -1.01 -6.17
CA ALA A 42 -12.36 0.39 -6.29
C ALA A 42 -11.40 1.22 -7.15
N ASN A 43 -10.19 0.68 -7.50
CA ASN A 43 -9.17 1.35 -8.32
C ASN A 43 -8.80 2.75 -7.80
N GLY A 44 -8.66 2.87 -6.49
CA GLY A 44 -8.41 4.15 -5.84
C GLY A 44 -7.03 4.72 -6.14
N SER A 45 -6.00 3.88 -6.22
CA SER A 45 -4.65 4.28 -6.59
C SER A 45 -4.57 4.82 -8.02
N GLY A 46 -5.28 4.19 -8.97
CA GLY A 46 -5.40 4.69 -10.33
C GLY A 46 -6.04 6.07 -10.36
N PHE A 47 -7.14 6.25 -9.63
CA PHE A 47 -7.81 7.55 -9.54
C PHE A 47 -6.89 8.65 -8.99
N LEU A 48 -6.16 8.37 -7.89
CA LEU A 48 -5.23 9.34 -7.28
C LEU A 48 -4.01 9.67 -8.15
N LEU A 49 -3.68 8.84 -9.14
CA LEU A 49 -2.60 9.10 -10.11
C LEU A 49 -3.11 9.64 -11.46
N GLY A 50 -4.37 10.03 -11.54
CA GLY A 50 -4.94 10.56 -12.77
C GLY A 50 -5.18 9.51 -13.86
N ILE A 51 -5.11 8.22 -13.53
CA ILE A 51 -5.22 7.11 -14.48
C ILE A 51 -6.59 6.47 -14.37
N ASP A 52 -7.40 6.61 -15.42
CA ASP A 52 -8.71 5.99 -15.47
C ASP A 52 -8.65 4.52 -15.95
N PRO A 53 -9.52 3.63 -15.44
CA PRO A 53 -9.54 2.23 -15.85
C PRO A 53 -9.86 2.07 -17.34
N ARG A 54 -9.14 1.19 -18.03
CA ARG A 54 -9.47 0.84 -19.43
C ARG A 54 -10.53 -0.26 -19.44
N LYS A 55 -11.64 -0.04 -20.13
CA LYS A 55 -12.80 -0.96 -20.24
C LYS A 55 -12.53 -2.35 -20.84
N LYS A 56 -11.32 -2.66 -21.34
CA LYS A 56 -11.08 -3.85 -22.17
C LYS A 56 -9.96 -4.82 -21.70
N ARG A 57 -9.30 -4.63 -20.55
CA ARG A 57 -8.24 -5.55 -20.11
C ARG A 57 -8.38 -5.83 -18.62
N SER A 58 -8.58 -7.10 -18.26
CA SER A 58 -8.84 -7.50 -16.89
C SER A 58 -7.58 -7.96 -16.15
N ALA A 59 -7.45 -7.63 -14.86
CA ALA A 59 -6.38 -8.11 -13.99
C ALA A 59 -6.40 -9.64 -13.85
N GLN A 60 -7.52 -10.30 -14.13
CA GLN A 60 -7.61 -11.75 -14.17
C GLN A 60 -6.57 -12.36 -15.12
N SER A 61 -6.26 -11.68 -16.23
CA SER A 61 -5.23 -12.11 -17.16
C SER A 61 -3.82 -12.07 -16.59
N VAL A 62 -3.57 -11.23 -15.57
CA VAL A 62 -2.28 -11.14 -14.86
C VAL A 62 -2.00 -12.42 -14.08
N PHE A 63 -3.05 -12.93 -13.42
CA PHE A 63 -2.91 -14.11 -12.57
C PHE A 63 -2.94 -15.43 -13.35
N GLU A 64 -3.45 -15.42 -14.56
CA GLU A 64 -3.49 -16.59 -15.42
C GLU A 64 -2.17 -16.83 -16.19
N ARG A 65 -1.39 -15.79 -16.47
CA ARG A 65 -0.12 -15.87 -17.23
C ARG A 65 0.95 -14.92 -16.70
N THR A 66 2.06 -15.44 -16.22
CA THR A 66 3.20 -14.72 -15.66
C THR A 66 3.77 -13.60 -16.56
N HIS A 67 3.62 -13.73 -17.88
CA HIS A 67 4.05 -12.71 -18.86
C HIS A 67 3.00 -11.64 -19.16
N ALA A 68 1.82 -11.72 -18.55
CA ALA A 68 0.73 -10.78 -18.82
C ALA A 68 0.73 -9.56 -17.89
N ALA A 69 1.34 -9.65 -16.68
CA ALA A 69 1.40 -8.56 -15.71
C ALA A 69 2.07 -7.30 -16.30
N GLN A 70 3.23 -7.47 -16.92
CA GLN A 70 3.97 -6.38 -17.56
C GLN A 70 3.17 -5.66 -18.66
N LYS A 71 2.28 -6.37 -19.38
CA LYS A 71 1.42 -5.78 -20.41
C LYS A 71 0.28 -4.92 -19.86
N LEU A 72 -0.04 -5.05 -18.57
CA LEU A 72 -1.09 -4.28 -17.89
C LEU A 72 -0.51 -3.11 -17.10
N VAL A 73 0.79 -3.09 -16.85
CA VAL A 73 1.48 -1.96 -16.24
C VAL A 73 1.24 -0.70 -17.07
N ARG A 74 0.99 0.40 -16.41
CA ARG A 74 0.81 1.72 -16.99
C ARG A 74 1.85 2.68 -16.45
N ARG A 75 2.48 3.40 -17.35
CA ARG A 75 3.28 4.55 -16.98
C ARG A 75 2.40 5.64 -16.39
N THR A 76 2.87 6.26 -15.33
CA THR A 76 2.27 7.46 -14.76
C THR A 76 2.97 8.71 -15.31
N ASP A 77 2.46 9.89 -14.96
CA ASP A 77 3.11 11.16 -15.28
C ASP A 77 4.35 11.43 -14.40
N TYR A 78 4.70 10.51 -13.52
CA TYR A 78 5.84 10.61 -12.61
C TYR A 78 6.95 9.66 -13.04
N GLU A 79 8.16 10.22 -13.20
CA GLU A 79 9.34 9.43 -13.51
C GLU A 79 9.57 8.35 -12.44
N ASN A 80 10.00 7.18 -12.87
CA ASN A 80 10.24 6.00 -12.00
C ASN A 80 9.01 5.46 -11.26
N LEU A 81 7.79 5.89 -11.58
CA LEU A 81 6.56 5.37 -10.98
C LEU A 81 5.63 4.81 -12.04
N ASP A 82 5.42 3.51 -11.98
CA ASP A 82 4.43 2.80 -12.78
C ASP A 82 3.27 2.32 -11.91
N LEU A 83 2.11 2.11 -12.53
CA LEU A 83 0.91 1.58 -11.91
C LEU A 83 0.50 0.26 -12.56
N LEU A 84 0.26 -0.76 -11.74
CA LEU A 84 -0.52 -1.93 -12.13
C LEU A 84 -1.93 -1.76 -11.53
N PRO A 85 -2.92 -1.34 -12.35
CA PRO A 85 -4.24 -0.97 -11.84
C PRO A 85 -5.07 -2.19 -11.47
N ALA A 86 -5.94 -2.01 -10.48
CA ALA A 86 -7.00 -2.96 -10.16
C ALA A 86 -8.10 -2.99 -11.23
N ASP A 87 -8.78 -4.13 -11.31
CA ASP A 87 -10.07 -4.23 -11.99
C ASP A 87 -11.03 -5.17 -11.24
N GLU A 88 -12.27 -5.25 -11.71
CA GLU A 88 -13.29 -6.08 -11.08
C GLU A 88 -12.95 -7.58 -11.01
N SER A 89 -12.03 -8.04 -11.83
CA SER A 89 -11.64 -9.45 -11.86
C SER A 89 -10.80 -9.86 -10.63
N ILE A 90 -10.23 -8.89 -9.91
CA ILE A 90 -9.57 -9.15 -8.61
C ILE A 90 -10.54 -9.82 -7.64
N ARG A 91 -11.83 -9.48 -7.68
CA ARG A 91 -12.87 -10.13 -6.85
C ARG A 91 -13.02 -11.63 -7.10
N THR A 92 -12.61 -12.10 -8.28
CA THR A 92 -12.69 -13.53 -8.63
C THR A 92 -11.43 -14.30 -8.23
N LEU A 93 -10.36 -13.59 -7.87
CA LEU A 93 -9.07 -14.20 -7.53
C LEU A 93 -9.15 -15.07 -6.28
N ASP A 94 -9.90 -14.67 -5.26
CA ASP A 94 -10.06 -15.47 -4.04
C ASP A 94 -10.54 -16.88 -4.37
N ARG A 95 -11.54 -17.02 -5.25
CA ARG A 95 -12.05 -18.32 -5.69
C ARG A 95 -11.03 -19.15 -6.48
N GLN A 96 -10.04 -18.50 -7.09
CA GLN A 96 -8.99 -19.18 -7.86
C GLN A 96 -7.81 -19.58 -6.98
N PHE A 97 -7.52 -18.83 -5.91
CA PHE A 97 -6.47 -19.15 -4.95
C PHE A 97 -6.83 -20.31 -4.02
N ASP A 98 -8.12 -20.55 -3.75
CA ASP A 98 -8.61 -21.69 -2.96
C ASP A 98 -8.30 -23.06 -3.60
N ARG A 99 -7.93 -23.10 -4.88
CA ARG A 99 -7.53 -24.37 -5.54
C ARG A 99 -6.11 -24.76 -5.16
N ILE A 100 -5.97 -25.97 -4.65
CA ILE A 100 -4.70 -26.61 -4.25
C ILE A 100 -3.62 -26.39 -5.32
N GLY A 101 -2.45 -25.85 -4.92
CA GLY A 101 -1.28 -25.62 -5.80
C GLY A 101 -1.06 -24.17 -6.27
N LYS A 102 -1.98 -23.24 -6.01
CA LYS A 102 -1.84 -21.84 -6.47
C LYS A 102 -1.25 -20.86 -5.41
N ARG A 103 -1.00 -21.34 -4.19
CA ARG A 103 -0.49 -20.51 -3.06
C ARG A 103 0.86 -19.80 -3.30
N LYS A 104 1.69 -20.31 -4.22
CA LYS A 104 2.98 -19.69 -4.57
C LYS A 104 2.91 -18.79 -5.82
N ARG A 105 1.73 -18.62 -6.41
CA ARG A 105 1.62 -17.94 -7.71
C ARG A 105 1.80 -16.44 -7.58
N PHE A 106 1.27 -15.83 -6.51
CA PHE A 106 1.45 -14.42 -6.24
C PHE A 106 2.92 -14.08 -6.00
N VAL A 107 3.62 -14.88 -5.17
CA VAL A 107 5.05 -14.73 -4.91
C VAL A 107 5.85 -14.78 -6.23
N LYS A 108 5.58 -15.75 -7.10
CA LYS A 108 6.24 -15.85 -8.41
C LYS A 108 5.97 -14.64 -9.33
N LEU A 109 4.79 -14.05 -9.25
CA LEU A 109 4.47 -12.83 -10.00
C LEU A 109 5.30 -11.66 -9.49
N VAL A 110 5.40 -11.49 -8.17
CA VAL A 110 6.23 -10.47 -7.53
C VAL A 110 7.70 -10.67 -7.90
N GLU A 111 8.22 -11.92 -7.83
CA GLU A 111 9.59 -12.26 -8.25
C GLU A 111 9.84 -11.93 -9.74
N GLY A 112 8.84 -12.12 -10.59
CA GLY A 112 8.92 -11.76 -12.01
C GLY A 112 9.04 -10.25 -12.23
N LEU A 113 8.27 -9.45 -11.49
CA LEU A 113 8.29 -7.98 -11.52
C LEU A 113 9.55 -7.40 -10.84
N ALA A 114 10.14 -8.14 -9.91
CA ALA A 114 11.34 -7.76 -9.18
C ALA A 114 12.57 -7.45 -10.07
N LYS A 115 12.55 -7.91 -11.32
CA LYS A 115 13.61 -7.65 -12.30
C LYS A 115 13.58 -6.22 -12.83
N ASP A 116 12.41 -5.62 -12.84
CA ASP A 116 12.15 -4.31 -13.47
C ASP A 116 12.00 -3.20 -12.41
N TYR A 117 11.75 -3.55 -11.12
CA TYR A 117 11.44 -2.60 -10.08
C TYR A 117 12.29 -2.79 -8.81
N ASP A 118 12.75 -1.67 -8.24
CA ASP A 118 13.42 -1.65 -6.94
C ASP A 118 12.42 -1.75 -5.77
N ARG A 119 11.21 -1.20 -5.96
CA ARG A 119 10.14 -1.15 -4.98
C ARG A 119 8.82 -1.57 -5.60
N ILE A 120 8.10 -2.44 -4.90
CA ILE A 120 6.71 -2.79 -5.24
C ILE A 120 5.85 -2.48 -4.03
N LEU A 121 4.88 -1.57 -4.18
CA LEU A 121 3.93 -1.22 -3.14
C LEU A 121 2.56 -1.81 -3.49
N PHE A 122 1.93 -2.48 -2.52
CA PHE A 122 0.59 -3.04 -2.67
C PHE A 122 -0.43 -2.16 -1.96
N ASP A 123 -1.41 -1.62 -2.69
CA ASP A 123 -2.61 -1.02 -2.11
C ASP A 123 -3.65 -2.12 -1.90
N CYS A 124 -3.83 -2.54 -0.65
CA CYS A 124 -4.63 -3.70 -0.30
C CYS A 124 -6.08 -3.33 0.01
N PRO A 125 -7.06 -4.14 -0.41
CA PRO A 125 -8.45 -3.97 0.02
C PRO A 125 -8.63 -4.26 1.52
N PRO A 126 -9.71 -3.77 2.16
CA PRO A 126 -9.96 -3.94 3.59
C PRO A 126 -10.60 -5.31 3.91
N VAL A 127 -10.00 -6.39 3.46
CA VAL A 127 -10.55 -7.75 3.59
C VAL A 127 -9.51 -8.72 4.14
N LEU A 128 -9.98 -9.71 4.91
CA LEU A 128 -9.21 -10.88 5.34
C LEU A 128 -9.61 -12.04 4.44
N ASN A 129 -8.73 -12.41 3.51
CA ASN A 129 -8.96 -13.50 2.57
C ASN A 129 -7.62 -14.09 2.08
N GLU A 130 -7.65 -15.12 1.24
CA GLU A 130 -6.43 -15.76 0.74
C GLU A 130 -5.58 -14.79 -0.08
N THR A 131 -6.17 -13.84 -0.79
CA THR A 131 -5.42 -12.82 -1.54
C THR A 131 -4.60 -11.94 -0.59
N SER A 132 -5.19 -11.43 0.50
CA SER A 132 -4.47 -10.63 1.49
C SER A 132 -3.36 -11.44 2.17
N ALA A 133 -3.61 -12.71 2.50
CA ALA A 133 -2.61 -13.61 3.06
C ALA A 133 -1.41 -13.81 2.12
N GLN A 134 -1.65 -13.94 0.81
CA GLN A 134 -0.57 -14.08 -0.17
C GLN A 134 0.23 -12.79 -0.37
N VAL A 135 -0.43 -11.63 -0.35
CA VAL A 135 0.23 -10.32 -0.40
C VAL A 135 1.14 -10.14 0.82
N ILE A 136 0.65 -10.47 2.02
CA ILE A 136 1.42 -10.41 3.26
C ILE A 136 2.66 -11.31 3.15
N ARG A 137 2.50 -12.57 2.72
CA ARG A 137 3.62 -13.52 2.55
C ARG A 137 4.66 -13.08 1.52
N ALA A 138 4.24 -12.31 0.51
CA ALA A 138 5.12 -11.80 -0.53
C ALA A 138 5.74 -10.45 -0.18
N SER A 139 5.46 -9.90 0.99
CA SER A 139 5.92 -8.58 1.42
C SER A 139 7.13 -8.66 2.34
N ASP A 140 8.07 -7.73 2.19
CA ASP A 140 9.21 -7.52 3.09
C ASP A 140 8.82 -6.60 4.27
N LEU A 141 7.71 -5.85 4.15
CA LEU A 141 7.19 -4.96 5.17
C LEU A 141 5.67 -4.80 5.03
N VAL A 142 4.95 -4.81 6.16
CA VAL A 142 3.53 -4.46 6.20
C VAL A 142 3.36 -3.14 6.94
N ILE A 143 2.82 -2.12 6.27
CA ILE A 143 2.47 -0.82 6.85
C ILE A 143 0.99 -0.84 7.19
N VAL A 144 0.66 -0.46 8.43
CA VAL A 144 -0.72 -0.43 8.92
C VAL A 144 -1.10 0.99 9.32
N PRO A 145 -1.88 1.72 8.49
CA PRO A 145 -2.43 3.01 8.87
C PRO A 145 -3.49 2.85 9.96
N LEU A 146 -3.36 3.60 11.05
CA LEU A 146 -4.19 3.51 12.26
C LEU A 146 -4.67 4.89 12.70
N PRO A 147 -5.88 5.31 12.30
CA PRO A 147 -6.50 6.47 12.93
C PRO A 147 -6.67 6.20 14.43
N PRO A 148 -6.35 7.17 15.31
CA PRO A 148 -6.47 6.99 16.75
C PRO A 148 -7.92 6.74 17.18
N SER A 149 -8.28 5.46 17.37
CA SER A 149 -9.60 5.05 17.88
C SER A 149 -9.55 3.60 18.42
N PRO A 150 -10.40 3.23 19.39
CA PRO A 150 -10.47 1.85 19.91
C PRO A 150 -10.77 0.82 18.81
N LEU A 151 -11.63 1.15 17.84
CA LEU A 151 -11.91 0.26 16.71
C LEU A 151 -10.69 0.05 15.79
N SER A 152 -9.80 1.04 15.69
CA SER A 152 -8.57 0.87 14.92
C SER A 152 -7.57 -0.02 15.65
N SER A 153 -7.48 0.08 16.98
CA SER A 153 -6.64 -0.82 17.79
C SER A 153 -7.08 -2.28 17.63
N ARG A 154 -8.39 -2.54 17.73
CA ARG A 154 -8.94 -3.88 17.49
C ARG A 154 -8.66 -4.39 16.07
N ALA A 155 -8.80 -3.53 15.06
CA ALA A 155 -8.46 -3.88 13.68
C ALA A 155 -6.97 -4.18 13.50
N PHE A 156 -6.11 -3.50 14.27
CA PHE A 156 -4.67 -3.75 14.27
C PHE A 156 -4.33 -5.11 14.86
N ASP A 157 -4.98 -5.52 15.97
CA ASP A 157 -4.77 -6.84 16.56
C ASP A 157 -5.09 -7.94 15.55
N LEU A 158 -6.19 -7.83 14.79
CA LEU A 158 -6.54 -8.77 13.72
C LEU A 158 -5.46 -8.82 12.62
N VAL A 159 -4.87 -7.67 12.26
CA VAL A 159 -3.76 -7.64 11.28
C VAL A 159 -2.53 -8.34 11.85
N VAL A 160 -2.21 -8.13 13.12
CA VAL A 160 -1.06 -8.77 13.78
C VAL A 160 -1.25 -10.30 13.82
N GLU A 161 -2.46 -10.77 14.14
CA GLU A 161 -2.79 -12.20 14.13
C GLU A 161 -2.65 -12.81 12.74
N GLU A 162 -3.17 -12.15 11.69
CA GLU A 162 -3.07 -12.60 10.30
C GLU A 162 -1.61 -12.68 9.84
N VAL A 163 -0.82 -11.63 10.08
CA VAL A 163 0.60 -11.59 9.69
C VAL A 163 1.38 -12.68 10.42
N ARG A 164 1.19 -12.86 11.71
CA ARG A 164 1.85 -13.91 12.50
C ARG A 164 1.40 -15.31 12.09
N GLY A 165 0.12 -15.47 11.79
CA GLY A 165 -0.48 -16.72 11.30
C GLY A 165 0.06 -17.16 9.93
N SER A 166 0.71 -16.27 9.17
CA SER A 166 1.32 -16.60 7.88
C SER A 166 2.56 -17.53 7.98
N GLY A 167 3.04 -17.80 9.20
CA GLY A 167 4.10 -18.78 9.50
C GLY A 167 5.41 -18.17 9.99
N LYS A 168 6.43 -19.02 10.17
CA LYS A 168 7.78 -18.57 10.55
C LYS A 168 8.36 -17.70 9.42
N GLY A 169 8.93 -16.55 9.78
CA GLY A 169 9.51 -15.60 8.81
C GLY A 169 8.50 -14.60 8.24
N HIS A 170 7.39 -14.34 8.97
CA HIS A 170 6.44 -13.29 8.58
C HIS A 170 7.12 -11.90 8.47
N PRO A 171 6.63 -11.01 7.59
CA PRO A 171 7.19 -9.67 7.44
C PRO A 171 7.02 -8.85 8.73
N PRO A 172 7.95 -7.93 9.03
CA PRO A 172 7.77 -6.96 10.09
C PRO A 172 6.58 -6.06 9.83
N ILE A 173 5.87 -5.68 10.91
CA ILE A 173 4.76 -4.74 10.86
C ILE A 173 5.24 -3.36 11.27
N LEU A 174 4.84 -2.33 10.52
CA LEU A 174 5.04 -0.92 10.86
C LEU A 174 3.68 -0.25 11.05
N PRO A 175 3.21 -0.13 12.30
CA PRO A 175 2.03 0.69 12.59
C PRO A 175 2.37 2.18 12.40
N VAL A 176 1.43 2.91 11.80
CA VAL A 176 1.56 4.36 11.56
C VAL A 176 0.28 5.04 12.04
N LEU A 177 0.39 5.97 12.97
CA LEU A 177 -0.75 6.78 13.37
C LEU A 177 -1.16 7.68 12.19
N SER A 178 -2.35 7.46 11.65
CA SER A 178 -2.88 8.18 10.49
C SER A 178 -3.99 9.15 10.89
N MET A 179 -4.20 10.20 10.10
CA MET A 179 -5.25 11.20 10.31
C MET A 179 -5.20 11.83 11.72
N VAL A 180 -3.99 12.07 12.24
CA VAL A 180 -3.81 12.60 13.59
C VAL A 180 -4.12 14.08 13.65
N ASP A 181 -5.06 14.45 14.52
CA ASP A 181 -5.38 15.82 14.88
C ASP A 181 -5.02 16.06 16.36
N MET A 182 -3.91 16.75 16.61
CA MET A 182 -3.40 16.98 17.97
C MET A 182 -4.30 17.86 18.85
N ARG A 183 -5.36 18.44 18.33
CA ARG A 183 -6.39 19.15 19.11
C ARG A 183 -7.31 18.20 19.87
N ARG A 184 -7.42 16.94 19.39
CA ARG A 184 -8.28 15.89 19.97
C ARG A 184 -7.54 15.13 21.06
N THR A 185 -8.14 14.99 22.24
CA THR A 185 -7.55 14.30 23.41
C THR A 185 -7.16 12.86 23.08
N LEU A 186 -8.06 12.08 22.51
CA LEU A 186 -7.80 10.69 22.12
C LEU A 186 -6.58 10.54 21.18
N HIS A 187 -6.33 11.52 20.31
CA HIS A 187 -5.20 11.48 19.38
C HIS A 187 -3.88 11.82 20.09
N ARG A 188 -3.90 12.72 21.09
CA ARG A 188 -2.73 12.99 21.93
C ARG A 188 -2.37 11.76 22.76
N GLU A 189 -3.34 11.17 23.44
CA GLU A 189 -3.16 9.95 24.23
C GLU A 189 -2.60 8.79 23.39
N ALA A 190 -3.14 8.57 22.19
CA ALA A 190 -2.61 7.54 21.28
C ALA A 190 -1.17 7.82 20.87
N ARG A 191 -0.79 9.09 20.65
CA ARG A 191 0.58 9.50 20.33
C ARG A 191 1.51 9.30 21.52
N GLU A 192 1.09 9.65 22.73
CA GLU A 192 1.84 9.47 23.99
C GLU A 192 2.06 7.99 24.29
N ALA A 193 1.02 7.17 24.11
CA ALA A 193 1.10 5.71 24.29
C ALA A 193 2.03 5.03 23.25
N ASN A 194 2.22 5.65 22.08
CA ASN A 194 3.01 5.07 20.99
C ASN A 194 4.07 6.06 20.46
N PRO A 195 5.04 6.49 21.28
CA PRO A 195 5.99 7.56 20.93
C PRO A 195 6.92 7.22 19.78
N LYS A 196 7.10 5.93 19.49
CA LYS A 196 7.98 5.43 18.42
C LYS A 196 7.26 5.22 17.07
N TRP A 197 5.92 5.30 17.06
CA TRP A 197 5.18 5.11 15.82
C TRP A 197 5.23 6.39 14.98
N PRO A 198 5.48 6.27 13.66
CA PRO A 198 5.36 7.40 12.75
C PRO A 198 3.94 8.00 12.77
N VAL A 199 3.84 9.27 12.43
CA VAL A 199 2.58 10.00 12.42
C VAL A 199 2.37 10.66 11.06
N VAL A 200 1.19 10.45 10.48
CA VAL A 200 0.68 11.21 9.34
C VAL A 200 -0.51 12.05 9.84
N PRO A 201 -0.43 13.39 9.78
CA PRO A 201 -1.48 14.24 10.31
C PRO A 201 -2.75 14.21 9.44
N GLN A 202 -3.87 14.56 10.04
CA GLN A 202 -5.03 15.02 9.28
C GLN A 202 -4.71 16.42 8.74
N ALA A 203 -4.67 16.55 7.42
CA ALA A 203 -4.30 17.80 6.76
C ALA A 203 -5.07 17.95 5.44
N SER A 204 -5.59 19.15 5.19
CA SER A 204 -6.37 19.47 3.98
C SER A 204 -5.62 19.13 2.70
N ALA A 205 -4.29 19.33 2.66
CA ALA A 205 -3.49 18.97 1.49
C ALA A 205 -3.52 17.46 1.20
N ILE A 206 -3.64 16.58 2.23
CA ILE A 206 -3.78 15.15 2.03
C ILE A 206 -5.17 14.81 1.47
N GLU A 207 -6.22 15.47 1.96
CA GLU A 207 -7.59 15.32 1.46
C GLU A 207 -7.70 15.79 0.01
N GLN A 208 -7.00 16.88 -0.33
CA GLN A 208 -6.94 17.41 -1.70
C GLN A 208 -6.28 16.48 -2.71
N CYS A 209 -5.55 15.43 -2.29
CA CYS A 209 -5.02 14.43 -3.24
C CYS A 209 -6.12 13.85 -4.14
N ALA A 210 -7.33 13.66 -3.62
CA ALA A 210 -8.46 13.14 -4.39
C ALA A 210 -9.04 14.18 -5.38
N VAL A 211 -8.99 15.45 -5.04
CA VAL A 211 -9.46 16.57 -5.89
C VAL A 211 -8.46 16.82 -7.01
N GLU A 212 -7.19 16.94 -6.64
CA GLU A 212 -6.07 17.17 -7.58
C GLU A 212 -5.72 15.94 -8.42
N ARG A 213 -6.16 14.74 -7.97
CA ARG A 213 -5.76 13.44 -8.52
C ARG A 213 -4.24 13.30 -8.62
N LYS A 214 -3.54 13.74 -7.55
CA LYS A 214 -2.07 13.78 -7.46
C LYS A 214 -1.60 13.42 -6.05
N PRO A 215 -0.40 12.82 -5.91
CA PRO A 215 0.27 12.68 -4.61
C PRO A 215 0.53 14.05 -3.98
N VAL A 216 0.40 14.17 -2.67
CA VAL A 216 0.53 15.47 -1.97
C VAL A 216 1.89 16.14 -2.21
N GLY A 217 2.95 15.38 -2.36
CA GLY A 217 4.28 15.91 -2.64
C GLY A 217 4.40 16.56 -4.03
N ALA A 218 3.57 16.15 -4.99
CA ALA A 218 3.61 16.66 -6.34
C ALA A 218 2.96 18.07 -6.47
N PHE A 219 1.95 18.40 -5.67
CA PHE A 219 1.26 19.70 -5.77
C PHE A 219 1.43 20.60 -4.53
N ALA A 220 1.70 20.02 -3.35
CA ALA A 220 1.88 20.77 -2.11
C ALA A 220 3.14 20.31 -1.33
N PRO A 221 4.36 20.38 -1.94
CA PRO A 221 5.58 19.78 -1.37
C PRO A 221 6.00 20.38 -0.01
N ARG A 222 5.59 21.59 0.30
CA ARG A 222 5.89 22.27 1.58
C ARG A 222 4.83 22.01 2.65
N SER A 223 3.75 21.29 2.35
CA SER A 223 2.69 21.00 3.32
C SER A 223 3.16 20.07 4.44
N PRO A 224 2.51 20.12 5.63
CA PRO A 224 2.79 19.14 6.69
C PRO A 224 2.56 17.70 6.25
N GLY A 225 1.57 17.45 5.38
CA GLY A 225 1.27 16.13 4.83
C GLY A 225 2.40 15.60 3.95
N ALA A 226 2.92 16.42 3.03
CA ALA A 226 4.04 16.03 2.16
C ALA A 226 5.30 15.72 2.99
N ARG A 227 5.61 16.56 3.98
CA ARG A 227 6.75 16.31 4.89
C ARG A 227 6.58 15.03 5.69
N ALA A 228 5.38 14.74 6.19
CA ALA A 228 5.10 13.53 6.94
C ALA A 228 5.31 12.26 6.09
N PHE A 229 4.84 12.23 4.85
CA PHE A 229 5.09 11.10 3.95
C PHE A 229 6.58 10.95 3.57
N ALA A 230 7.29 12.06 3.33
CA ALA A 230 8.73 12.01 3.06
C ALA A 230 9.54 11.47 4.24
N GLN A 231 9.21 11.89 5.47
CA GLN A 231 9.83 11.38 6.70
C GLN A 231 9.51 9.89 6.92
N LEU A 232 8.24 9.50 6.72
CA LEU A 232 7.82 8.11 6.81
C LEU A 232 8.58 7.25 5.80
N TRP A 233 8.70 7.71 4.55
CA TRP A 233 9.45 7.00 3.52
C TRP A 233 10.93 6.83 3.92
N THR A 234 11.57 7.86 4.43
CA THR A 234 12.95 7.77 4.94
C THR A 234 13.09 6.72 6.04
N ALA A 235 12.12 6.63 6.95
CA ALA A 235 12.11 5.63 8.01
C ALA A 235 11.93 4.21 7.45
N ILE A 236 11.09 4.05 6.42
CA ILE A 236 10.88 2.78 5.71
C ILE A 236 12.18 2.31 5.05
N GLU A 237 12.84 3.17 4.26
CA GLU A 237 14.10 2.83 3.60
C GLU A 237 15.19 2.40 4.60
N ARG A 238 15.28 3.10 5.73
CA ARG A 238 16.21 2.72 6.81
C ARG A 238 15.89 1.36 7.44
N LYS A 239 14.62 1.01 7.54
CA LYS A 239 14.18 -0.27 8.07
C LYS A 239 14.47 -1.41 7.09
N LEU A 240 14.19 -1.20 5.80
CA LEU A 240 14.46 -2.16 4.74
C LEU A 240 15.95 -2.42 4.54
N ALA A 241 16.81 -1.41 4.74
CA ALA A 241 18.26 -1.57 4.65
C ALA A 241 18.88 -2.39 5.79
N LYS A 242 18.13 -2.65 6.87
CA LYS A 242 18.58 -3.43 8.05
C LYS A 242 18.02 -4.86 8.08
N ALA A 243 17.09 -5.18 7.20
CA ALA A 243 16.49 -6.50 7.07
C ALA A 243 17.26 -7.36 6.06
#